data_87963806ef84dd2b3599e9f82a5c2fdc
#
_entry.id   87963806ef84dd2b3599e9f82a5c2fdc
#
_cell.length_a   1.000
_cell.length_b   1.000
_cell.length_c   1.000
_cell.angle_alpha   90.00
_cell.angle_beta   90.00
_cell.angle_gamma   90.00
#
_symmetry.space_group_name_H-M   'P 1'
#
loop_
_entity.id
_entity.type
_entity.pdbx_description
1 polymer ?
#
loop_
_entity_poly.entity_id
_entity_poly.type
_entity_poly.pdbx_seq_one_letter_code
_entity_poly.pdbx_strand_id
1 'polypeptide(L)'
;MRNHRTFLPMTLITTCALLLALILLFDRDGVQQEVMAAQAFAQAATPTPAQSEEMTQTQEMAQTGEMTPTNGAMTGTDLVQTAHVSPTQLFADAALEPGESEAIPISITLVKVADGLTDPVNVVSARDGSGRLFVVERNGVVRIVTQDGQVMEEPFLDLSDMVLDAFLEQGLYDIEFHPDFADNGRFFVHFAELMRNGDSMIIEYGVSADNPDQADPDSARPILQIDQPWANHNGGELAFGPDGYLYIGSGDGGWEGDPLEAGQNLNTLLGKLLRIDVNNTDGRPYAIPEDNPFAASQAPRPITLFGVTEEEFAEIHTEARPEIWAYGLRNPWKFQFDSQTGDLYLPDVGQNHWEEINFQPADSQGGENYGWDFLMGTHCFPIQANECSAVGVLPVAEYSHELGCSVTGLGIYRGDEFADLEGIYFSGDYCSGRIWGLTHDDAGNWRYGEVLDTNLQITGSGEGEDGNLYVTSCNCNYGGPAPEENPPGSLWRIVSSDQVPEGAETAPTQ
;
A
#
# COMPACT_ATOMS: atom_id res chain seq x y z
N MET A 1 26.52 -32.79 65.07
CA MET A 1 25.64 -32.11 64.09
C MET A 1 26.60 -31.40 63.08
N ARG A 2 26.81 -32.01 61.92
CA ARG A 2 27.72 -31.50 60.90
C ARG A 2 26.88 -30.98 59.74
N ASN A 3 27.00 -29.68 59.42
CA ASN A 3 26.41 -29.03 58.24
C ASN A 3 27.25 -29.35 57.01
N HIS A 4 26.70 -30.07 56.05
CA HIS A 4 27.28 -30.18 54.71
C HIS A 4 26.70 -29.08 53.84
N ARG A 5 27.51 -28.06 53.50
CA ARG A 5 27.27 -27.16 52.37
C ARG A 5 27.94 -27.75 51.15
N THR A 6 27.15 -28.17 50.17
CA THR A 6 27.60 -28.54 48.85
C THR A 6 27.91 -27.28 48.04
N PHE A 7 29.18 -27.08 47.69
CA PHE A 7 29.63 -26.10 46.71
C PHE A 7 29.43 -26.71 45.30
N LEU A 8 28.61 -26.09 44.47
CA LEU A 8 28.63 -26.30 43.04
C LEU A 8 29.86 -25.57 42.43
N PRO A 9 30.61 -26.24 41.53
CA PRO A 9 31.80 -25.60 41.00
C PRO A 9 31.45 -24.48 39.99
N MET A 10 32.08 -23.35 40.18
CA MET A 10 31.97 -22.11 39.40
C MET A 10 32.36 -22.26 37.90
N THR A 11 32.86 -23.42 37.48
CA THR A 11 33.24 -23.79 36.10
C THR A 11 32.05 -24.11 35.21
N LEU A 12 30.86 -24.44 35.74
CA LEU A 12 29.69 -24.78 34.91
C LEU A 12 28.94 -23.53 34.42
N ILE A 13 28.96 -22.43 35.18
CA ILE A 13 28.28 -21.19 34.83
C ILE A 13 29.03 -20.44 33.72
N THR A 14 30.39 -20.48 33.74
CA THR A 14 31.23 -19.86 32.69
C THR A 14 31.14 -20.57 31.35
N THR A 15 30.91 -21.89 31.33
CA THR A 15 30.81 -22.67 30.08
C THR A 15 29.45 -22.48 29.42
N CYS A 16 28.34 -22.32 30.17
CA CYS A 16 27.02 -22.01 29.62
C CYS A 16 26.93 -20.58 29.04
N ALA A 17 27.54 -19.61 29.70
CA ALA A 17 27.57 -18.23 29.20
C ALA A 17 28.41 -18.09 27.92
N LEU A 18 29.51 -18.86 27.81
CA LEU A 18 30.33 -18.91 26.58
C LEU A 18 29.64 -19.67 25.43
N LEU A 19 28.83 -20.69 25.72
CA LEU A 19 28.07 -21.39 24.70
C LEU A 19 26.89 -20.53 24.20
N LEU A 20 26.17 -19.77 25.06
CA LEU A 20 25.14 -18.84 24.64
C LEU A 20 25.73 -17.69 23.81
N ALA A 21 26.89 -17.15 24.19
CA ALA A 21 27.55 -16.10 23.42
C ALA A 21 28.07 -16.59 22.06
N LEU A 22 28.49 -17.90 21.94
CA LEU A 22 28.86 -18.48 20.67
C LEU A 22 27.65 -18.77 19.77
N ILE A 23 26.50 -19.18 20.32
CA ILE A 23 25.27 -19.42 19.55
C ILE A 23 24.74 -18.09 18.99
N LEU A 24 24.79 -16.99 19.77
CA LEU A 24 24.39 -15.66 19.31
C LEU A 24 25.36 -15.05 18.26
N LEU A 25 26.62 -15.46 18.23
CA LEU A 25 27.59 -15.01 17.22
C LEU A 25 27.54 -15.85 15.92
N PHE A 26 27.20 -17.13 16.00
CA PHE A 26 27.07 -17.98 14.81
C PHE A 26 25.78 -17.71 14.03
N ASP A 27 24.70 -17.24 14.68
CA ASP A 27 23.44 -16.95 14.01
C ASP A 27 23.52 -15.65 13.18
N ARG A 28 24.25 -14.65 13.65
CA ARG A 28 24.46 -13.40 12.89
C ARG A 28 25.29 -13.59 11.61
N ASP A 29 26.31 -14.44 11.63
CA ASP A 29 27.14 -14.71 10.46
C ASP A 29 26.42 -15.61 9.43
N GLY A 30 25.50 -16.47 9.86
CA GLY A 30 24.65 -17.30 8.99
C GLY A 30 23.65 -16.46 8.19
N VAL A 31 22.96 -15.54 8.84
CA VAL A 31 21.99 -14.62 8.20
C VAL A 31 22.71 -13.69 7.21
N GLN A 32 23.87 -13.15 7.53
CA GLN A 32 24.64 -12.32 6.59
C GLN A 32 25.16 -13.10 5.38
N GLN A 33 25.48 -14.39 5.52
CA GLN A 33 25.90 -15.20 4.38
C GLN A 33 24.73 -15.58 3.46
N GLU A 34 23.54 -15.82 3.99
CA GLU A 34 22.34 -16.07 3.18
C GLU A 34 21.87 -14.80 2.45
N VAL A 35 21.90 -13.66 3.12
CA VAL A 35 21.59 -12.34 2.51
C VAL A 35 22.58 -12.00 1.39
N MET A 36 23.89 -12.25 1.59
CA MET A 36 24.90 -12.04 0.53
C MET A 36 24.76 -13.04 -0.62
N ALA A 37 24.34 -14.28 -0.35
CA ALA A 37 24.06 -15.26 -1.39
C ALA A 37 22.82 -14.91 -2.21
N ALA A 38 21.76 -14.38 -1.58
CA ALA A 38 20.55 -13.89 -2.25
C ALA A 38 20.85 -12.64 -3.11
N GLN A 39 21.67 -11.71 -2.63
CA GLN A 39 22.13 -10.56 -3.39
C GLN A 39 23.00 -10.93 -4.60
N ALA A 40 23.86 -11.93 -4.47
CA ALA A 40 24.66 -12.44 -5.57
C ALA A 40 23.81 -13.18 -6.63
N PHE A 41 22.71 -13.81 -6.21
CA PHE A 41 21.76 -14.45 -7.13
C PHE A 41 20.92 -13.42 -7.89
N ALA A 42 20.48 -12.34 -7.23
CA ALA A 42 19.75 -11.24 -7.84
C ALA A 42 20.60 -10.47 -8.87
N GLN A 43 21.88 -10.27 -8.61
CA GLN A 43 22.82 -9.64 -9.57
C GLN A 43 23.20 -10.55 -10.76
N ALA A 44 23.06 -11.87 -10.63
CA ALA A 44 23.33 -12.81 -11.72
C ALA A 44 22.13 -13.02 -12.66
N ALA A 45 20.94 -12.60 -12.27
CA ALA A 45 19.70 -12.74 -13.03
C ALA A 45 19.36 -11.55 -13.95
N THR A 46 20.17 -10.48 -14.00
CA THR A 46 20.00 -9.40 -14.97
C THR A 46 20.53 -9.86 -16.35
N PRO A 47 19.67 -9.96 -17.38
CA PRO A 47 20.12 -10.32 -18.72
C PRO A 47 20.98 -9.20 -19.30
N THR A 48 22.19 -9.56 -19.73
CA THR A 48 23.07 -8.67 -20.49
C THR A 48 22.45 -8.38 -21.87
N PRO A 49 22.57 -7.17 -22.45
CA PRO A 49 21.89 -6.75 -23.69
C PRO A 49 22.34 -7.44 -25.01
N ALA A 50 22.96 -8.62 -24.95
CA ALA A 50 23.56 -9.28 -26.11
C ALA A 50 22.86 -10.60 -26.53
N GLN A 51 21.67 -10.91 -26.04
CA GLN A 51 20.96 -12.17 -26.41
C GLN A 51 19.63 -11.97 -27.16
N SER A 52 19.33 -10.77 -27.68
CA SER A 52 18.09 -10.47 -28.40
C SER A 52 18.15 -10.66 -29.94
N GLU A 53 19.19 -11.27 -30.51
CA GLU A 53 19.32 -11.42 -31.96
C GLU A 53 19.15 -12.84 -32.53
N GLU A 54 18.68 -13.83 -31.79
CA GLU A 54 18.62 -15.23 -32.33
C GLU A 54 17.26 -15.93 -32.16
N MET A 55 16.14 -15.23 -32.31
CA MET A 55 14.82 -15.86 -32.46
C MET A 55 13.93 -15.22 -33.52
N THR A 56 14.49 -15.07 -34.73
CA THR A 56 13.68 -14.71 -35.91
C THR A 56 13.99 -15.67 -37.05
N GLN A 57 13.53 -16.91 -36.96
CA GLN A 57 13.34 -17.80 -38.15
C GLN A 57 12.68 -19.09 -37.68
N THR A 58 11.36 -19.16 -37.75
CA THR A 58 10.57 -20.34 -38.15
C THR A 58 9.08 -20.04 -38.03
N GLN A 59 8.51 -19.39 -39.01
CA GLN A 59 7.09 -19.48 -39.29
C GLN A 59 6.86 -19.23 -40.79
N GLU A 60 6.92 -20.30 -41.55
CA GLU A 60 6.25 -20.39 -42.83
C GLU A 60 5.78 -21.84 -42.99
N MET A 61 4.51 -21.99 -43.19
CA MET A 61 3.74 -23.07 -43.85
C MET A 61 2.61 -23.64 -42.98
N ALA A 62 1.42 -23.20 -43.26
CA ALA A 62 0.30 -24.10 -43.59
C ALA A 62 -0.87 -23.29 -44.16
N GLN A 63 -1.11 -23.53 -45.46
CA GLN A 63 -2.24 -22.99 -46.21
C GLN A 63 -3.48 -23.90 -46.11
N THR A 64 -4.66 -23.24 -46.15
CA THR A 64 -5.92 -23.57 -46.83
C THR A 64 -6.69 -24.85 -46.47
N GLY A 65 -7.94 -24.63 -46.05
CA GLY A 65 -9.01 -25.61 -46.05
C GLY A 65 -10.37 -24.93 -45.97
N GLU A 66 -10.94 -24.58 -47.13
CA GLU A 66 -12.34 -24.16 -47.28
C GLU A 66 -13.29 -25.30 -46.89
N MET A 67 -14.33 -25.03 -46.11
CA MET A 67 -15.55 -25.82 -46.07
C MET A 67 -16.80 -24.94 -46.03
N THR A 68 -17.64 -25.16 -47.01
CA THR A 68 -18.95 -24.55 -47.26
C THR A 68 -20.02 -24.92 -46.20
N PRO A 69 -21.00 -24.06 -45.91
CA PRO A 69 -22.04 -24.33 -44.92
C PRO A 69 -23.23 -25.07 -45.52
N THR A 70 -23.74 -26.08 -44.82
CA THR A 70 -25.07 -26.68 -45.07
C THR A 70 -26.09 -26.10 -44.10
N ASN A 71 -27.18 -25.58 -44.64
CA ASN A 71 -28.38 -25.09 -43.98
C ASN A 71 -29.09 -26.16 -43.16
N GLY A 72 -29.44 -25.83 -41.92
CA GLY A 72 -30.42 -26.53 -41.12
C GLY A 72 -31.15 -25.53 -40.22
N ALA A 73 -32.40 -25.23 -40.54
CA ALA A 73 -33.27 -24.35 -39.80
C ALA A 73 -33.65 -24.95 -38.42
N MET A 74 -33.49 -24.17 -37.32
CA MET A 74 -34.25 -24.35 -36.08
C MET A 74 -34.71 -23.00 -35.53
N THR A 75 -35.95 -23.01 -35.10
CA THR A 75 -36.80 -21.92 -34.66
C THR A 75 -36.50 -21.49 -33.25
N GLY A 76 -36.37 -20.19 -33.04
CA GLY A 76 -36.79 -19.36 -31.91
C GLY A 76 -36.42 -19.75 -30.51
N THR A 77 -35.40 -19.07 -29.97
CA THR A 77 -35.37 -18.49 -28.65
C THR A 77 -34.37 -17.30 -28.69
N ASP A 78 -34.73 -16.22 -28.05
CA ASP A 78 -34.00 -14.95 -28.09
C ASP A 78 -32.56 -15.15 -27.66
N LEU A 79 -31.65 -15.09 -28.61
CA LEU A 79 -30.22 -14.92 -28.35
C LEU A 79 -29.98 -13.48 -27.91
N VAL A 80 -29.68 -13.28 -26.65
CA VAL A 80 -28.95 -12.10 -26.21
C VAL A 80 -27.68 -12.05 -27.07
N GLN A 81 -27.65 -11.11 -28.01
CA GLN A 81 -26.43 -10.80 -28.76
C GLN A 81 -25.41 -10.27 -27.75
N THR A 82 -24.48 -11.10 -27.30
CA THR A 82 -23.22 -10.65 -26.78
C THR A 82 -22.52 -9.89 -27.91
N ALA A 83 -22.58 -8.58 -27.83
CA ALA A 83 -21.79 -7.73 -28.68
C ALA A 83 -20.31 -8.06 -28.35
N HIS A 84 -19.60 -8.68 -29.29
CA HIS A 84 -18.14 -8.67 -29.29
C HIS A 84 -17.70 -7.21 -29.46
N VAL A 85 -17.53 -6.51 -28.35
CA VAL A 85 -16.92 -5.19 -28.34
C VAL A 85 -15.43 -5.43 -28.54
N SER A 86 -14.86 -4.81 -29.57
CA SER A 86 -13.41 -4.84 -29.81
C SER A 86 -12.70 -4.31 -28.54
N PRO A 87 -11.55 -4.90 -28.12
CA PRO A 87 -10.77 -4.37 -26.99
C PRO A 87 -10.56 -2.85 -27.06
N THR A 88 -10.35 -2.30 -28.23
CA THR A 88 -10.21 -0.85 -28.50
C THR A 88 -11.48 -0.03 -28.19
N GLN A 89 -12.65 -0.65 -28.04
CA GLN A 89 -13.91 0.02 -27.68
C GLN A 89 -14.28 -0.13 -26.20
N LEU A 90 -13.74 -1.14 -25.50
CA LEU A 90 -13.91 -1.32 -24.05
C LEU A 90 -13.09 -0.30 -23.25
N PHE A 91 -12.02 0.25 -23.81
CA PHE A 91 -11.13 1.22 -23.19
C PHE A 91 -11.39 2.67 -23.63
N ALA A 92 -12.51 2.96 -24.32
CA ALA A 92 -12.84 4.30 -24.78
C ALA A 92 -13.23 5.29 -23.65
N ASP A 93 -13.52 4.76 -22.45
CA ASP A 93 -13.70 5.53 -21.20
C ASP A 93 -12.54 5.20 -20.23
N ALA A 94 -11.34 5.06 -20.76
CA ALA A 94 -10.12 4.70 -20.04
C ALA A 94 -9.77 5.73 -18.97
N ALA A 95 -8.94 5.31 -18.00
CA ALA A 95 -8.33 6.20 -17.02
C ALA A 95 -7.69 7.43 -17.67
N LEU A 96 -7.75 8.55 -16.98
CA LEU A 96 -7.14 9.78 -17.48
C LEU A 96 -5.61 9.73 -17.30
N GLU A 97 -4.88 10.00 -18.39
CA GLU A 97 -3.46 10.35 -18.31
C GLU A 97 -3.29 11.86 -18.00
N PRO A 98 -2.17 12.27 -17.35
CA PRO A 98 -1.92 13.68 -17.10
C PRO A 98 -1.91 14.50 -18.39
N GLY A 99 -2.77 15.53 -18.43
CA GLY A 99 -2.90 16.44 -19.57
C GLY A 99 -3.95 16.04 -20.63
N GLU A 100 -4.63 14.90 -20.48
CA GLU A 100 -5.73 14.51 -21.35
C GLU A 100 -7.07 15.18 -20.98
N SER A 101 -7.21 15.64 -19.72
CA SER A 101 -8.35 16.42 -19.26
C SER A 101 -8.08 17.91 -19.24
N GLU A 102 -9.13 18.73 -18.97
CA GLU A 102 -8.91 20.14 -18.63
C GLU A 102 -7.99 20.25 -17.40
N ALA A 103 -7.04 21.17 -17.44
CA ALA A 103 -6.13 21.42 -16.32
C ALA A 103 -6.92 21.76 -15.04
N ILE A 104 -6.48 21.22 -13.91
CA ILE A 104 -7.01 21.64 -12.62
C ILE A 104 -6.48 23.05 -12.34
N PRO A 105 -7.35 24.05 -12.16
CA PRO A 105 -6.94 25.45 -12.09
C PRO A 105 -6.41 25.83 -10.70
N ILE A 106 -5.50 25.03 -10.13
CA ILE A 106 -4.85 25.28 -8.84
C ILE A 106 -3.33 25.29 -8.99
N SER A 107 -2.68 25.90 -8.04
CA SER A 107 -1.23 25.80 -7.86
C SER A 107 -0.93 25.60 -6.38
N ILE A 108 -0.14 24.60 -6.07
CA ILE A 108 0.26 24.29 -4.71
C ILE A 108 1.77 24.45 -4.52
N THR A 109 2.17 24.54 -3.27
CA THR A 109 3.57 24.37 -2.85
C THR A 109 3.62 23.55 -1.57
N LEU A 110 4.79 22.99 -1.25
CA LEU A 110 5.02 22.30 0.02
C LEU A 110 5.79 23.24 0.95
N VAL A 111 5.25 23.48 2.13
CA VAL A 111 5.87 24.27 3.20
C VAL A 111 6.43 23.32 4.26
N LYS A 112 7.71 23.48 4.62
CA LYS A 112 8.34 22.64 5.63
C LYS A 112 7.69 22.85 7.00
N VAL A 113 7.35 21.73 7.66
CA VAL A 113 6.82 21.67 9.02
C VAL A 113 7.90 21.25 10.01
N ALA A 114 8.62 20.18 9.67
CA ALA A 114 9.69 19.64 10.50
C ALA A 114 10.78 18.98 9.64
N ASP A 115 11.97 18.84 10.20
CA ASP A 115 13.07 18.03 9.67
C ASP A 115 13.74 17.21 10.78
N GLY A 116 14.79 16.46 10.44
CA GLY A 116 15.49 15.63 11.42
C GLY A 116 14.85 14.26 11.64
N LEU A 117 13.92 13.84 10.78
CA LEU A 117 13.26 12.55 10.81
C LEU A 117 14.12 11.48 10.13
N THR A 118 13.98 10.21 10.55
CA THR A 118 14.76 9.09 10.00
C THR A 118 13.88 8.24 9.09
N ASP A 119 14.08 8.33 7.76
CA ASP A 119 13.31 7.60 6.77
C ASP A 119 11.78 7.63 7.05
N PRO A 120 11.15 8.85 7.16
CA PRO A 120 9.72 8.94 7.43
C PRO A 120 8.91 8.39 6.27
N VAL A 121 7.89 7.58 6.55
CA VAL A 121 7.09 6.88 5.55
C VAL A 121 5.60 7.13 5.68
N ASN A 122 5.14 7.69 6.81
CA ASN A 122 3.76 8.10 6.99
C ASN A 122 3.62 9.18 8.06
N VAL A 123 2.48 9.87 8.10
CA VAL A 123 2.10 10.81 9.13
C VAL A 123 0.60 10.68 9.42
N VAL A 124 0.24 10.59 10.69
CA VAL A 124 -1.14 10.34 11.11
C VAL A 124 -1.52 11.29 12.25
N SER A 125 -2.76 11.72 12.28
CA SER A 125 -3.34 12.47 13.40
C SER A 125 -4.19 11.56 14.28
N ALA A 126 -4.04 11.66 15.59
CA ALA A 126 -4.86 10.91 16.54
C ALA A 126 -6.30 11.44 16.66
N ARG A 127 -6.59 12.61 16.09
CA ARG A 127 -7.92 13.29 16.15
C ARG A 127 -8.47 13.40 17.58
N ASP A 128 -7.57 13.64 18.54
CA ASP A 128 -7.86 13.73 19.99
C ASP A 128 -7.97 15.18 20.49
N GLY A 129 -7.95 16.16 19.60
CA GLY A 129 -7.99 17.59 19.88
C GLY A 129 -6.64 18.18 20.27
N SER A 130 -5.55 17.40 20.21
CA SER A 130 -4.21 17.88 20.56
C SER A 130 -3.49 18.55 19.39
N GLY A 131 -3.89 18.26 18.16
CA GLY A 131 -3.24 18.71 16.94
C GLY A 131 -1.82 18.17 16.73
N ARG A 132 -1.45 17.11 17.46
CA ARG A 132 -0.18 16.40 17.26
C ARG A 132 -0.21 15.59 15.97
N LEU A 133 0.95 15.53 15.31
CA LEU A 133 1.17 14.64 14.17
C LEU A 133 2.11 13.51 14.59
N PHE A 134 1.75 12.29 14.27
CA PHE A 134 2.54 11.10 14.55
C PHE A 134 3.23 10.65 13.28
N VAL A 135 4.54 10.83 13.21
CA VAL A 135 5.34 10.49 12.03
C VAL A 135 5.93 9.10 12.21
N VAL A 136 5.65 8.23 11.26
CA VAL A 136 6.17 6.86 11.19
C VAL A 136 7.53 6.88 10.54
N GLU A 137 8.55 6.44 11.26
CA GLU A 137 9.89 6.21 10.77
C GLU A 137 10.05 4.71 10.44
N ARG A 138 10.50 4.39 9.23
CA ARG A 138 10.58 3.04 8.68
C ARG A 138 11.34 2.05 9.57
N ASN A 139 12.34 2.54 10.33
CA ASN A 139 13.16 1.77 11.28
C ASN A 139 12.42 1.28 12.54
N GLY A 140 11.11 1.50 12.63
CA GLY A 140 10.29 1.02 13.75
C GLY A 140 9.94 2.07 14.80
N VAL A 141 10.19 3.35 14.55
CA VAL A 141 9.95 4.43 15.52
C VAL A 141 8.77 5.29 15.08
N VAL A 142 7.92 5.71 16.01
CA VAL A 142 6.90 6.73 15.80
C VAL A 142 7.26 7.98 16.60
N ARG A 143 7.43 9.12 15.88
CA ARG A 143 7.73 10.43 16.46
C ARG A 143 6.50 11.30 16.57
N ILE A 144 6.42 12.11 17.62
CA ILE A 144 5.44 13.19 17.69
C ILE A 144 6.07 14.47 17.15
N VAL A 145 5.34 15.11 16.23
CA VAL A 145 5.58 16.49 15.80
C VAL A 145 4.45 17.36 16.36
N THR A 146 4.83 18.37 17.12
CA THR A 146 3.89 19.30 17.76
C THR A 146 3.32 20.30 16.75
N GLN A 147 2.24 21.01 17.09
CA GLN A 147 1.62 22.02 16.22
C GLN A 147 2.58 23.16 15.79
N ASP A 148 3.63 23.44 16.56
CA ASP A 148 4.66 24.42 16.23
C ASP A 148 5.86 23.82 15.48
N GLY A 149 5.73 22.57 15.00
CA GLY A 149 6.71 21.90 14.15
C GLY A 149 7.91 21.32 14.91
N GLN A 150 7.84 21.18 16.24
CA GLN A 150 8.93 20.59 17.02
C GLN A 150 8.81 19.06 17.01
N VAL A 151 9.88 18.37 16.62
CA VAL A 151 10.00 16.91 16.79
C VAL A 151 10.34 16.62 18.24
N MET A 152 9.50 15.86 18.94
CA MET A 152 9.77 15.49 20.33
C MET A 152 10.97 14.53 20.42
N GLU A 153 11.81 14.73 21.44
CA GLU A 153 13.02 13.92 21.65
C GLU A 153 12.69 12.45 21.95
N GLU A 154 11.72 12.23 22.84
CA GLU A 154 11.27 10.88 23.19
C GLU A 154 10.24 10.40 22.17
N PRO A 155 10.36 9.17 21.64
CA PRO A 155 9.38 8.63 20.70
C PRO A 155 8.04 8.32 21.38
N PHE A 156 6.96 8.37 20.63
CA PHE A 156 5.66 7.84 21.05
C PHE A 156 5.69 6.32 21.19
N LEU A 157 6.30 5.65 20.22
CA LEU A 157 6.46 4.19 20.18
C LEU A 157 7.83 3.85 19.58
N ASP A 158 8.50 2.84 20.13
CA ASP A 158 9.75 2.30 19.61
C ASP A 158 9.64 0.78 19.51
N LEU A 159 9.59 0.29 18.28
CA LEU A 159 9.55 -1.12 17.87
C LEU A 159 10.82 -1.55 17.13
N SER A 160 11.90 -0.78 17.18
CA SER A 160 13.13 -1.03 16.41
C SER A 160 13.76 -2.41 16.67
N ASP A 161 13.53 -3.01 17.83
CA ASP A 161 13.96 -4.38 18.14
C ASP A 161 13.05 -5.48 17.53
N MET A 162 11.88 -5.12 17.01
CA MET A 162 10.88 -6.04 16.44
C MET A 162 10.74 -5.91 14.93
N VAL A 163 11.07 -4.75 14.37
CA VAL A 163 10.88 -4.42 12.96
C VAL A 163 12.07 -4.88 12.12
N LEU A 164 11.77 -5.54 11.00
CA LEU A 164 12.75 -5.83 9.95
C LEU A 164 12.75 -4.69 8.94
N ASP A 165 13.85 -3.95 8.85
CA ASP A 165 14.05 -2.84 7.91
C ASP A 165 15.22 -3.08 6.94
N ALA A 166 15.52 -4.37 6.68
CA ALA A 166 16.67 -4.77 5.87
C ALA A 166 16.57 -4.40 4.38
N PHE A 167 15.34 -4.25 3.86
CA PHE A 167 15.06 -3.85 2.49
C PHE A 167 14.16 -2.60 2.47
N LEU A 168 14.16 -1.89 1.34
CA LEU A 168 13.47 -0.60 1.23
C LEU A 168 11.97 -0.68 1.57
N GLU A 169 11.29 -1.74 1.12
CA GLU A 169 9.85 -1.93 1.35
C GLU A 169 9.55 -2.71 2.65
N GLN A 170 10.56 -2.98 3.49
CA GLN A 170 10.37 -3.54 4.82
C GLN A 170 10.60 -2.48 5.89
N GLY A 171 9.84 -2.55 6.97
CA GLY A 171 9.93 -1.59 8.06
C GLY A 171 8.63 -1.50 8.86
N LEU A 172 8.50 -0.42 9.63
CA LEU A 172 7.23 0.05 10.15
C LEU A 172 6.55 0.84 9.03
N TYR A 173 5.35 0.41 8.63
CA TYR A 173 4.63 0.97 7.49
C TYR A 173 3.65 2.06 7.92
N ASP A 174 2.94 1.80 9.03
CA ASP A 174 1.85 2.66 9.45
C ASP A 174 1.51 2.55 10.93
N ILE A 175 0.85 3.59 11.43
CA ILE A 175 0.11 3.65 12.68
C ILE A 175 -1.27 4.23 12.39
N GLU A 176 -2.33 3.60 12.90
CA GLU A 176 -3.68 4.12 12.77
C GLU A 176 -4.39 4.17 14.11
N PHE A 177 -4.96 5.32 14.44
CA PHE A 177 -5.66 5.54 15.70
C PHE A 177 -7.12 5.13 15.59
N HIS A 178 -7.62 4.45 16.63
CA HIS A 178 -9.03 4.11 16.70
C HIS A 178 -9.91 5.38 16.61
N PRO A 179 -11.05 5.38 15.91
CA PRO A 179 -11.91 6.58 15.81
C PRO A 179 -12.31 7.19 17.15
N ASP A 180 -12.41 6.38 18.20
CA ASP A 180 -12.67 6.83 19.58
C ASP A 180 -11.38 6.89 20.43
N PHE A 181 -10.22 7.16 19.81
CA PHE A 181 -8.91 7.16 20.52
C PHE A 181 -8.91 8.08 21.72
N ALA A 182 -9.50 9.25 21.62
CA ALA A 182 -9.61 10.21 22.73
C ALA A 182 -10.25 9.61 24.00
N ASP A 183 -11.14 8.62 23.83
CA ASP A 183 -11.85 7.96 24.94
C ASP A 183 -11.22 6.62 25.34
N ASN A 184 -10.67 5.85 24.38
CA ASN A 184 -10.22 4.48 24.60
C ASN A 184 -8.70 4.28 24.53
N GLY A 185 -7.95 5.22 23.96
CA GLY A 185 -6.50 5.21 23.85
C GLY A 185 -5.92 4.10 22.95
N ARG A 186 -6.75 3.46 22.10
CA ARG A 186 -6.35 2.33 21.24
C ARG A 186 -5.79 2.81 19.92
N PHE A 187 -4.75 2.13 19.43
CA PHE A 187 -4.20 2.35 18.10
C PHE A 187 -3.61 1.05 17.54
N PHE A 188 -3.33 1.02 16.26
CA PHE A 188 -2.86 -0.16 15.52
C PHE A 188 -1.59 0.20 14.78
N VAL A 189 -0.69 -0.77 14.65
CA VAL A 189 0.54 -0.64 13.85
C VAL A 189 0.65 -1.79 12.87
N HIS A 190 1.21 -1.50 11.68
CA HIS A 190 1.51 -2.47 10.65
C HIS A 190 3.00 -2.42 10.32
N PHE A 191 3.69 -3.56 10.40
CA PHE A 191 5.12 -3.63 10.18
C PHE A 191 5.60 -5.00 9.69
N ALA A 192 6.80 -5.05 9.09
CA ALA A 192 7.52 -6.28 8.79
C ALA A 192 8.20 -6.83 10.05
N GLU A 193 7.87 -8.06 10.47
CA GLU A 193 8.40 -8.61 11.73
C GLU A 193 9.76 -9.28 11.54
N LEU A 194 10.73 -8.87 12.37
CA LEU A 194 12.12 -9.37 12.33
C LEU A 194 12.22 -10.88 12.55
N MET A 195 11.51 -11.42 13.54
CA MET A 195 11.61 -12.83 13.94
C MET A 195 10.88 -13.77 12.98
N ARG A 196 10.07 -13.24 12.05
CA ARG A 196 9.33 -14.00 11.04
C ARG A 196 9.76 -13.69 9.62
N ASN A 197 10.99 -13.20 9.48
CA ASN A 197 11.60 -12.92 8.18
C ASN A 197 10.83 -11.92 7.30
N GLY A 198 10.13 -10.97 7.95
CA GLY A 198 9.43 -9.90 7.26
C GLY A 198 7.95 -10.14 7.01
N ASP A 199 7.34 -11.16 7.63
CA ASP A 199 5.87 -11.28 7.61
C ASP A 199 5.24 -9.99 8.13
N SER A 200 4.15 -9.58 7.49
CA SER A 200 3.38 -8.42 7.94
C SER A 200 2.64 -8.73 9.24
N MET A 201 2.83 -7.87 10.23
CA MET A 201 2.14 -7.96 11.51
C MET A 201 1.30 -6.72 11.76
N ILE A 202 0.04 -6.94 12.11
CA ILE A 202 -0.86 -5.91 12.63
C ILE A 202 -1.04 -6.15 14.13
N ILE A 203 -0.65 -5.16 14.94
CA ILE A 203 -0.73 -5.23 16.41
C ILE A 203 -1.50 -4.02 16.94
N GLU A 204 -2.43 -4.26 17.87
CA GLU A 204 -3.08 -3.22 18.65
C GLU A 204 -2.24 -2.89 19.89
N TYR A 205 -2.12 -1.61 20.17
CA TYR A 205 -1.56 -1.05 21.39
C TYR A 205 -2.53 -0.08 22.07
N GLY A 206 -2.23 0.27 23.31
CA GLY A 206 -2.87 1.35 24.03
C GLY A 206 -1.88 2.46 24.35
N VAL A 207 -2.38 3.68 24.51
CA VAL A 207 -1.59 4.79 25.06
C VAL A 207 -1.31 4.57 26.55
N SER A 208 -0.16 5.01 27.03
CA SER A 208 0.19 4.94 28.45
C SER A 208 -0.79 5.75 29.31
N ALA A 209 -1.24 5.16 30.42
CA ALA A 209 -2.15 5.82 31.35
C ALA A 209 -1.51 7.04 32.07
N ASP A 210 -0.18 7.05 32.14
CA ASP A 210 0.57 8.08 32.88
C ASP A 210 1.12 9.18 31.96
N ASN A 211 1.24 8.91 30.65
CA ASN A 211 1.79 9.85 29.67
C ASN A 211 1.11 9.71 28.31
N PRO A 212 0.29 10.68 27.87
CA PRO A 212 -0.40 10.61 26.57
C PRO A 212 0.54 10.72 25.36
N ASP A 213 1.80 11.08 25.58
CA ASP A 213 2.82 11.15 24.53
C ASP A 213 3.65 9.86 24.40
N GLN A 214 3.20 8.77 25.03
CA GLN A 214 3.86 7.47 24.98
C GLN A 214 2.85 6.32 24.88
N ALA A 215 3.18 5.33 24.07
CA ALA A 215 2.48 4.06 24.05
C ALA A 215 2.77 3.22 25.30
N ASP A 216 1.87 2.32 25.67
CA ASP A 216 2.11 1.27 26.67
C ASP A 216 2.64 0.01 25.96
N PRO A 217 3.93 -0.33 26.04
CA PRO A 217 4.50 -1.48 25.34
C PRO A 217 3.96 -2.82 25.86
N ASP A 218 3.46 -2.86 27.10
CA ASP A 218 2.90 -4.08 27.70
C ASP A 218 1.45 -4.33 27.25
N SER A 219 0.83 -3.41 26.53
CA SER A 219 -0.54 -3.51 26.02
C SER A 219 -0.65 -4.27 24.69
N ALA A 220 0.46 -4.65 24.08
CA ALA A 220 0.53 -5.28 22.76
C ALA A 220 -0.42 -6.46 22.59
N ARG A 221 -1.32 -6.40 21.60
CA ARG A 221 -2.27 -7.45 21.25
C ARG A 221 -2.19 -7.75 19.75
N PRO A 222 -1.62 -8.89 19.33
CA PRO A 222 -1.60 -9.28 17.91
C PRO A 222 -3.01 -9.41 17.34
N ILE A 223 -3.24 -8.80 16.18
CA ILE A 223 -4.51 -8.81 15.46
C ILE A 223 -4.43 -9.75 14.27
N LEU A 224 -3.51 -9.52 13.34
CA LEU A 224 -3.40 -10.28 12.10
C LEU A 224 -1.94 -10.46 11.72
N GLN A 225 -1.60 -11.63 11.16
CA GLN A 225 -0.34 -11.92 10.49
C GLN A 225 -0.62 -12.27 9.04
N ILE A 226 0.20 -11.75 8.12
CA ILE A 226 0.18 -12.08 6.70
C ILE A 226 1.58 -12.56 6.32
N ASP A 227 1.69 -13.82 5.89
CA ASP A 227 2.96 -14.40 5.46
C ASP A 227 3.44 -13.69 4.18
N GLN A 228 4.68 -13.20 4.18
CA GLN A 228 5.28 -12.48 3.06
C GLN A 228 6.34 -13.33 2.37
N PRO A 229 6.11 -13.76 1.12
CA PRO A 229 7.05 -14.62 0.41
C PRO A 229 8.34 -13.90 0.00
N TRP A 230 8.30 -12.57 -0.17
CA TRP A 230 9.43 -11.72 -0.53
C TRP A 230 9.47 -10.43 0.29
N ALA A 231 10.55 -9.67 0.12
CA ALA A 231 10.81 -8.45 0.88
C ALA A 231 10.20 -7.18 0.27
N ASN A 232 9.39 -7.31 -0.77
CA ASN A 232 8.77 -6.21 -1.49
C ASN A 232 7.28 -6.47 -1.75
N HIS A 233 6.54 -5.42 -2.14
CA HIS A 233 5.08 -5.42 -2.31
C HIS A 233 4.34 -5.89 -1.03
N ASN A 234 4.72 -5.29 0.10
CA ASN A 234 4.12 -5.65 1.38
C ASN A 234 2.79 -4.90 1.63
N GLY A 235 2.45 -3.90 0.81
CA GLY A 235 1.40 -2.96 1.10
C GLY A 235 1.80 -2.04 2.26
N GLY A 236 0.91 -1.76 3.21
CA GLY A 236 1.35 -1.09 4.43
C GLY A 236 0.30 -0.26 5.13
N GLU A 237 -0.57 0.44 4.42
CA GLU A 237 -1.56 1.35 5.00
C GLU A 237 -2.61 0.64 5.83
N LEU A 238 -2.99 1.28 6.93
CA LEU A 238 -4.15 1.02 7.76
C LEU A 238 -5.07 2.24 7.71
N ALA A 239 -6.37 2.04 7.60
CA ALA A 239 -7.34 3.12 7.73
C ALA A 239 -8.66 2.61 8.33
N PHE A 240 -9.29 3.41 9.21
CA PHE A 240 -10.68 3.17 9.56
C PHE A 240 -11.59 3.74 8.49
N GLY A 241 -12.45 2.88 7.93
CA GLY A 241 -13.50 3.32 7.03
C GLY A 241 -14.61 4.10 7.74
N PRO A 242 -15.49 4.78 6.98
CA PRO A 242 -16.63 5.50 7.53
C PRO A 242 -17.64 4.59 8.26
N ASP A 243 -17.54 3.29 8.06
CA ASP A 243 -18.31 2.24 8.72
C ASP A 243 -17.71 1.79 10.07
N GLY A 244 -16.53 2.31 10.44
CA GLY A 244 -15.84 2.04 11.70
C GLY A 244 -15.08 0.71 11.73
N TYR A 245 -14.90 0.04 10.60
CA TYR A 245 -14.05 -1.13 10.47
C TYR A 245 -12.63 -0.76 10.05
N LEU A 246 -11.67 -1.61 10.40
CA LEU A 246 -10.27 -1.43 10.01
C LEU A 246 -10.02 -2.05 8.63
N TYR A 247 -9.52 -1.22 7.71
CA TYR A 247 -9.05 -1.64 6.40
C TYR A 247 -7.54 -1.76 6.38
N ILE A 248 -7.02 -2.75 5.65
CA ILE A 248 -5.60 -3.09 5.61
C ILE A 248 -5.20 -3.33 4.16
N GLY A 249 -4.26 -2.54 3.65
CA GLY A 249 -3.67 -2.75 2.34
C GLY A 249 -2.59 -3.83 2.40
N SER A 250 -2.69 -4.85 1.55
CA SER A 250 -1.71 -5.92 1.41
C SER A 250 -1.33 -6.10 -0.05
N GLY A 251 -0.05 -6.01 -0.36
CA GLY A 251 0.47 -6.25 -1.69
C GLY A 251 0.47 -7.74 -2.08
N ASP A 252 0.84 -8.04 -3.32
CA ASP A 252 0.85 -9.41 -3.87
C ASP A 252 1.94 -10.31 -3.26
N GLY A 253 2.78 -9.74 -2.36
CA GLY A 253 3.85 -10.44 -1.66
C GLY A 253 5.16 -10.46 -2.45
N GLY A 254 5.25 -9.77 -3.58
CA GLY A 254 6.51 -9.42 -4.22
C GLY A 254 6.87 -10.19 -5.47
N TRP A 255 8.09 -9.91 -5.93
CA TRP A 255 8.67 -10.38 -7.17
C TRP A 255 8.04 -9.75 -8.42
N GLU A 256 8.50 -10.16 -9.62
CA GLU A 256 8.04 -9.65 -10.91
C GLU A 256 6.87 -10.48 -11.42
N GLY A 257 5.74 -9.82 -11.78
CA GLY A 257 4.60 -10.43 -12.45
C GLY A 257 3.81 -11.42 -11.61
N ASP A 258 3.75 -11.20 -10.30
CA ASP A 258 2.94 -11.98 -9.34
C ASP A 258 3.03 -13.51 -9.55
N PRO A 259 4.21 -14.13 -9.34
CA PRO A 259 4.40 -15.54 -9.67
C PRO A 259 3.57 -16.52 -8.84
N LEU A 260 2.88 -16.02 -7.80
CA LEU A 260 1.94 -16.80 -6.98
C LEU A 260 0.48 -16.56 -7.36
N GLU A 261 0.22 -15.71 -8.38
CA GLU A 261 -1.12 -15.31 -8.79
C GLU A 261 -1.94 -14.76 -7.60
N ALA A 262 -1.26 -14.11 -6.65
CA ALA A 262 -1.82 -13.68 -5.38
C ALA A 262 -2.90 -12.62 -5.57
N GLY A 263 -2.72 -11.69 -6.53
CA GLY A 263 -3.71 -10.66 -6.86
C GLY A 263 -5.08 -11.25 -7.13
N GLN A 264 -5.16 -12.32 -7.93
CA GLN A 264 -6.41 -12.98 -8.30
C GLN A 264 -6.82 -14.14 -7.39
N ASN A 265 -5.94 -14.62 -6.52
CA ASN A 265 -6.20 -15.76 -5.64
C ASN A 265 -6.92 -15.33 -4.36
N LEU A 266 -8.19 -15.66 -4.22
CA LEU A 266 -9.00 -15.32 -3.03
C LEU A 266 -8.71 -16.19 -1.80
N ASN A 267 -7.87 -17.22 -1.90
CA ASN A 267 -7.47 -18.06 -0.77
C ASN A 267 -6.31 -17.47 0.04
N THR A 268 -5.72 -16.37 -0.41
CA THR A 268 -4.66 -15.63 0.28
C THR A 268 -5.12 -14.24 0.68
N LEU A 269 -4.41 -13.63 1.64
CA LEU A 269 -4.60 -12.23 2.04
C LEU A 269 -3.70 -11.27 1.23
N LEU A 270 -2.84 -11.80 0.36
CA LEU A 270 -1.93 -11.02 -0.48
C LEU A 270 -2.66 -10.46 -1.71
N GLY A 271 -2.27 -9.25 -2.16
CA GLY A 271 -2.87 -8.56 -3.30
C GLY A 271 -4.31 -8.10 -3.04
N LYS A 272 -4.58 -7.58 -1.83
CA LYS A 272 -5.94 -7.32 -1.30
C LYS A 272 -6.06 -6.00 -0.57
N LEU A 273 -7.26 -5.49 -0.55
CA LEU A 273 -7.75 -4.64 0.52
C LEU A 273 -8.60 -5.52 1.47
N LEU A 274 -8.20 -5.60 2.74
CA LEU A 274 -8.89 -6.38 3.77
C LEU A 274 -9.76 -5.46 4.62
N ARG A 275 -10.84 -6.02 5.23
CA ARG A 275 -11.74 -5.28 6.14
C ARG A 275 -12.13 -6.18 7.31
N ILE A 276 -11.82 -5.71 8.53
CA ILE A 276 -12.04 -6.47 9.78
C ILE A 276 -12.69 -5.61 10.87
N ASP A 277 -13.43 -6.24 11.78
CA ASP A 277 -14.00 -5.61 12.98
C ASP A 277 -13.08 -5.86 14.18
N VAL A 278 -12.46 -4.81 14.71
CA VAL A 278 -11.58 -4.85 15.88
C VAL A 278 -12.32 -4.53 17.19
N ASN A 279 -13.64 -4.29 17.15
CA ASN A 279 -14.47 -3.90 18.27
C ASN A 279 -15.33 -5.05 18.81
N ASN A 280 -16.04 -5.76 17.92
CA ASN A 280 -17.00 -6.82 18.32
C ASN A 280 -16.38 -8.22 18.15
N THR A 281 -15.32 -8.50 18.90
CA THR A 281 -14.44 -9.65 18.64
C THR A 281 -14.82 -10.95 19.36
N ASP A 282 -15.69 -10.90 20.37
CA ASP A 282 -16.03 -12.05 21.25
C ASP A 282 -14.79 -12.75 21.83
N GLY A 283 -13.74 -11.96 22.13
CA GLY A 283 -12.46 -12.45 22.68
C GLY A 283 -11.49 -13.03 21.63
N ARG A 284 -11.81 -12.93 20.34
CA ARG A 284 -10.89 -13.20 19.23
C ARG A 284 -10.03 -11.98 18.93
N PRO A 285 -8.98 -12.09 18.13
CA PRO A 285 -8.20 -10.92 17.70
C PRO A 285 -9.05 -9.89 16.92
N TYR A 286 -9.94 -10.37 16.04
CA TYR A 286 -10.89 -9.58 15.26
C TYR A 286 -12.13 -10.41 14.92
N ALA A 287 -13.15 -9.77 14.40
CA ALA A 287 -14.30 -10.42 13.77
C ALA A 287 -14.39 -10.06 12.28
N ILE A 288 -15.21 -10.83 11.55
CA ILE A 288 -15.51 -10.54 10.15
C ILE A 288 -16.82 -9.77 10.12
N PRO A 289 -16.88 -8.57 9.49
CA PRO A 289 -18.13 -7.89 9.22
C PRO A 289 -19.08 -8.77 8.40
N GLU A 290 -20.37 -8.82 8.81
CA GLU A 290 -21.35 -9.72 8.18
C GLU A 290 -21.62 -9.36 6.70
N ASP A 291 -21.35 -8.12 6.33
CA ASP A 291 -21.52 -7.58 4.98
C ASP A 291 -20.23 -7.59 4.14
N ASN A 292 -19.14 -8.19 4.63
CA ASN A 292 -17.99 -8.45 3.77
C ASN A 292 -18.41 -9.30 2.55
N PRO A 293 -17.92 -9.00 1.34
CA PRO A 293 -18.38 -9.67 0.11
C PRO A 293 -18.15 -11.18 0.12
N PHE A 294 -17.16 -11.67 0.87
CA PHE A 294 -16.79 -13.08 0.97
C PHE A 294 -17.07 -13.67 2.36
N ALA A 295 -17.84 -13.00 3.22
CA ALA A 295 -18.24 -13.56 4.50
C ALA A 295 -19.00 -14.89 4.30
N ALA A 296 -18.72 -15.90 5.16
CA ALA A 296 -19.22 -17.28 5.03
C ALA A 296 -20.75 -17.41 5.04
N SER A 297 -21.48 -16.38 5.47
CA SER A 297 -22.94 -16.34 5.49
C SER A 297 -23.57 -15.86 4.17
N GLN A 298 -22.78 -15.41 3.23
CA GLN A 298 -23.24 -14.91 1.94
C GLN A 298 -22.75 -15.83 0.82
N ALA A 299 -23.66 -16.24 -0.06
CA ALA A 299 -23.24 -16.79 -1.35
C ALA A 299 -22.37 -15.72 -2.05
N PRO A 300 -21.28 -16.12 -2.74
CA PRO A 300 -20.45 -15.17 -3.48
C PRO A 300 -21.35 -14.26 -4.30
N ARG A 301 -21.25 -12.94 -4.12
CA ARG A 301 -21.97 -12.02 -4.99
C ARG A 301 -21.35 -12.16 -6.35
N PRO A 302 -22.13 -12.35 -7.43
CA PRO A 302 -21.57 -12.38 -8.75
C PRO A 302 -21.00 -11.00 -9.05
N ILE A 303 -19.67 -10.88 -8.91
CA ILE A 303 -18.96 -9.78 -9.51
C ILE A 303 -19.09 -10.01 -11.01
N THR A 304 -19.41 -8.97 -11.75
CA THR A 304 -19.49 -9.06 -13.20
C THR A 304 -18.08 -9.23 -13.76
N LEU A 305 -17.52 -10.42 -13.65
CA LEU A 305 -16.29 -10.79 -14.34
C LEU A 305 -16.66 -10.95 -15.80
N PHE A 306 -16.24 -10.01 -16.63
CA PHE A 306 -16.38 -10.15 -18.08
C PHE A 306 -15.68 -11.44 -18.52
N GLY A 307 -16.44 -12.42 -18.97
CA GLY A 307 -15.93 -13.65 -19.57
C GLY A 307 -15.87 -14.89 -18.66
N VAL A 308 -16.19 -14.79 -17.39
CA VAL A 308 -16.29 -15.95 -16.47
C VAL A 308 -17.76 -16.25 -16.21
N THR A 309 -18.17 -17.51 -16.33
CA THR A 309 -19.55 -17.93 -16.01
C THR A 309 -19.77 -18.00 -14.49
N GLU A 310 -21.02 -17.86 -14.03
CA GLU A 310 -21.36 -18.01 -12.60
C GLU A 310 -20.90 -19.37 -12.02
N GLU A 311 -20.81 -20.41 -12.83
CA GLU A 311 -20.41 -21.75 -12.43
C GLU A 311 -18.88 -21.85 -12.26
N GLU A 312 -18.10 -21.23 -13.15
CA GLU A 312 -16.65 -21.11 -13.04
C GLU A 312 -16.27 -20.20 -11.86
N PHE A 313 -16.99 -19.11 -11.66
CA PHE A 313 -16.82 -18.22 -10.51
C PHE A 313 -17.05 -18.96 -9.19
N ALA A 314 -18.11 -19.77 -9.08
CA ALA A 314 -18.44 -20.54 -7.88
C ALA A 314 -17.38 -21.62 -7.57
N GLU A 315 -16.73 -22.20 -8.58
CA GLU A 315 -15.65 -23.18 -8.36
C GLU A 315 -14.35 -22.52 -7.87
N ILE A 316 -14.04 -21.31 -8.33
CA ILE A 316 -12.84 -20.57 -7.93
C ILE A 316 -12.95 -20.01 -6.49
N HIS A 317 -14.17 -19.70 -6.03
CA HIS A 317 -14.40 -18.95 -4.79
C HIS A 317 -14.96 -19.76 -3.61
N THR A 318 -14.95 -21.08 -3.68
CA THR A 318 -15.44 -21.94 -2.58
C THR A 318 -14.67 -21.80 -1.26
N GLU A 319 -13.48 -21.17 -1.29
CA GLU A 319 -12.58 -21.02 -0.13
C GLU A 319 -12.07 -19.57 0.04
N ALA A 320 -12.80 -18.57 -0.48
CA ALA A 320 -12.37 -17.18 -0.35
C ALA A 320 -12.19 -16.76 1.12
N ARG A 321 -11.13 -16.00 1.38
CA ARG A 321 -10.84 -15.44 2.70
C ARG A 321 -11.91 -14.40 3.05
N PRO A 322 -12.58 -14.54 4.19
CA PRO A 322 -13.70 -13.66 4.56
C PRO A 322 -13.27 -12.24 4.94
N GLU A 323 -11.97 -12.02 5.19
CA GLU A 323 -11.38 -10.71 5.46
C GLU A 323 -11.34 -9.81 4.23
N ILE A 324 -11.44 -10.39 3.01
CA ILE A 324 -11.26 -9.65 1.75
C ILE A 324 -12.43 -8.69 1.54
N TRP A 325 -12.08 -7.40 1.30
CA TRP A 325 -12.98 -6.36 0.82
C TRP A 325 -12.88 -6.17 -0.69
N ALA A 326 -11.65 -6.05 -1.23
CA ALA A 326 -11.35 -5.96 -2.65
C ALA A 326 -10.06 -6.73 -2.97
N TYR A 327 -9.82 -7.02 -4.25
CA TYR A 327 -8.70 -7.83 -4.70
C TYR A 327 -8.17 -7.39 -6.07
N GLY A 328 -7.15 -8.10 -6.58
CA GLY A 328 -6.53 -7.75 -7.85
C GLY A 328 -5.63 -6.52 -7.74
N LEU A 329 -4.94 -6.37 -6.61
CA LEU A 329 -3.99 -5.31 -6.31
C LEU A 329 -2.57 -5.85 -6.34
N ARG A 330 -1.62 -5.00 -6.75
CA ARG A 330 -0.20 -5.32 -6.76
C ARG A 330 0.51 -4.88 -5.48
N ASN A 331 0.51 -3.60 -5.20
CA ASN A 331 1.14 -3.01 -4.02
C ASN A 331 0.44 -1.71 -3.60
N PRO A 332 -0.74 -1.81 -2.97
CA PRO A 332 -1.51 -0.65 -2.49
C PRO A 332 -0.79 -0.06 -1.27
N TRP A 333 0.19 0.84 -1.55
CA TRP A 333 1.05 1.42 -0.53
C TRP A 333 0.31 2.39 0.38
N LYS A 334 -0.45 3.32 -0.21
CA LYS A 334 -1.24 4.33 0.51
C LYS A 334 -2.62 4.44 -0.08
N PHE A 335 -3.66 4.31 0.76
CA PHE A 335 -5.05 4.54 0.36
C PHE A 335 -5.76 5.37 1.42
N GLN A 336 -6.80 6.07 1.04
CA GLN A 336 -7.49 6.94 1.98
C GLN A 336 -8.98 7.02 1.69
N PHE A 337 -9.75 7.12 2.77
CA PHE A 337 -11.16 7.49 2.71
C PHE A 337 -11.31 9.01 2.78
N ASP A 338 -12.15 9.55 1.93
CA ASP A 338 -12.58 10.93 2.04
C ASP A 338 -13.41 11.10 3.32
N SER A 339 -12.93 11.93 4.24
CA SER A 339 -13.56 12.15 5.54
C SER A 339 -14.97 12.77 5.47
N GLN A 340 -15.34 13.39 4.34
CA GLN A 340 -16.67 13.99 4.14
C GLN A 340 -17.63 13.12 3.34
N THR A 341 -17.16 12.46 2.27
CA THR A 341 -18.02 11.67 1.39
C THR A 341 -18.02 10.19 1.71
N GLY A 342 -16.92 9.68 2.29
CA GLY A 342 -16.70 8.26 2.52
C GLY A 342 -16.18 7.51 1.29
N ASP A 343 -15.91 8.19 0.19
CA ASP A 343 -15.32 7.59 -1.00
C ASP A 343 -13.89 7.15 -0.73
N LEU A 344 -13.47 6.04 -1.35
CA LEU A 344 -12.13 5.50 -1.21
C LEU A 344 -11.30 5.80 -2.47
N TYR A 345 -10.12 6.36 -2.25
CA TYR A 345 -9.05 6.50 -3.25
C TYR A 345 -7.95 5.50 -2.93
N LEU A 346 -7.65 4.65 -3.90
CA LEU A 346 -6.77 3.49 -3.74
C LEU A 346 -5.71 3.47 -4.86
N PRO A 347 -4.61 4.22 -4.72
CA PRO A 347 -3.46 4.09 -5.60
C PRO A 347 -2.84 2.70 -5.48
N ASP A 348 -2.41 2.14 -6.60
CA ASP A 348 -1.71 0.86 -6.65
C ASP A 348 -0.42 0.99 -7.47
N VAL A 349 0.70 0.61 -6.85
CA VAL A 349 2.02 0.74 -7.48
C VAL A 349 2.19 -0.31 -8.57
N GLY A 350 2.34 0.14 -9.79
CA GLY A 350 2.54 -0.70 -10.96
C GLY A 350 3.93 -1.32 -11.03
N GLN A 351 4.18 -2.18 -12.05
CA GLN A 351 5.44 -2.89 -12.09
C GLN A 351 6.56 -2.12 -12.80
N ASN A 352 6.35 -1.69 -14.03
CA ASN A 352 7.44 -1.12 -14.85
C ASN A 352 6.99 -0.22 -16.00
N HIS A 353 5.69 0.09 -16.09
CA HIS A 353 5.15 0.91 -17.18
C HIS A 353 4.11 1.92 -16.75
N TRP A 354 3.21 1.55 -15.86
CA TRP A 354 2.06 2.37 -15.47
C TRP A 354 1.85 2.33 -13.97
N GLU A 355 1.52 3.48 -13.42
CA GLU A 355 1.00 3.69 -12.07
C GLU A 355 -0.48 4.02 -12.18
N GLU A 356 -1.29 3.63 -11.18
CA GLU A 356 -2.74 3.77 -11.25
C GLU A 356 -3.36 4.33 -9.98
N ILE A 357 -4.49 5.01 -10.14
CA ILE A 357 -5.33 5.49 -9.03
C ILE A 357 -6.73 4.91 -9.21
N ASN A 358 -7.09 4.03 -8.32
CA ASN A 358 -8.40 3.42 -8.25
C ASN A 358 -9.34 4.24 -7.37
N PHE A 359 -10.63 4.17 -7.66
CA PHE A 359 -11.68 4.85 -6.91
C PHE A 359 -12.82 3.89 -6.59
N GLN A 360 -13.34 3.98 -5.38
CA GLN A 360 -14.49 3.22 -4.93
C GLN A 360 -15.48 4.16 -4.25
N PRO A 361 -16.72 4.28 -4.75
CA PRO A 361 -17.72 5.15 -4.14
C PRO A 361 -18.15 4.64 -2.77
N ALA A 362 -18.55 5.54 -1.88
CA ALA A 362 -18.92 5.23 -0.49
C ALA A 362 -20.07 4.22 -0.34
N ASP A 363 -20.90 4.03 -1.36
CA ASP A 363 -21.98 3.05 -1.38
C ASP A 363 -21.59 1.69 -1.95
N SER A 364 -20.29 1.45 -2.23
CA SER A 364 -19.79 0.16 -2.65
C SER A 364 -20.14 -0.94 -1.64
N GLN A 365 -20.34 -2.12 -2.16
CA GLN A 365 -20.60 -3.32 -1.35
C GLN A 365 -19.37 -4.22 -1.24
N GLY A 366 -18.21 -3.76 -1.74
CA GLY A 366 -16.98 -4.53 -1.83
C GLY A 366 -17.02 -5.62 -2.90
N GLY A 367 -15.89 -6.28 -3.07
CA GLY A 367 -15.72 -7.34 -4.03
C GLY A 367 -15.15 -6.89 -5.38
N GLU A 368 -14.73 -5.64 -5.49
CA GLU A 368 -14.06 -5.12 -6.68
C GLU A 368 -12.78 -5.89 -6.95
N ASN A 369 -12.57 -6.22 -8.26
CA ASN A 369 -11.32 -6.72 -8.78
C ASN A 369 -10.64 -5.59 -9.55
N TYR A 370 -9.45 -5.16 -9.12
CA TYR A 370 -8.71 -4.08 -9.77
C TYR A 370 -7.76 -4.55 -10.88
N GLY A 371 -7.79 -5.86 -11.18
CA GLY A 371 -7.26 -6.42 -12.43
C GLY A 371 -5.84 -6.97 -12.40
N TRP A 372 -5.02 -6.67 -11.40
CA TRP A 372 -3.70 -7.25 -11.29
C TRP A 372 -3.82 -8.78 -11.04
N ASP A 373 -3.15 -9.68 -11.77
CA ASP A 373 -2.02 -9.48 -12.70
C ASP A 373 -2.40 -9.57 -14.21
N PHE A 374 -3.66 -9.38 -14.55
CA PHE A 374 -4.09 -9.34 -15.96
C PHE A 374 -3.95 -7.94 -16.56
N LEU A 375 -4.09 -6.92 -15.74
CA LEU A 375 -4.00 -5.51 -16.09
C LEU A 375 -2.93 -4.80 -15.24
N MET A 376 -2.37 -3.73 -15.79
CA MET A 376 -1.57 -2.71 -15.14
C MET A 376 -2.05 -1.36 -15.67
N GLY A 377 -2.73 -0.58 -14.83
CA GLY A 377 -3.56 0.51 -15.32
C GLY A 377 -4.68 0.00 -16.24
N THR A 378 -4.89 0.67 -17.35
CA THR A 378 -5.82 0.24 -18.40
C THR A 378 -5.18 -0.70 -19.44
N HIS A 379 -3.94 -1.13 -19.20
CA HIS A 379 -3.12 -1.86 -20.16
C HIS A 379 -3.01 -3.35 -19.80
N CYS A 380 -2.98 -4.21 -20.82
CA CYS A 380 -2.75 -5.63 -20.60
C CYS A 380 -1.40 -5.90 -19.95
N PHE A 381 -1.35 -6.82 -18.99
CA PHE A 381 -0.09 -7.35 -18.48
C PHE A 381 0.07 -8.83 -18.87
N PRO A 382 1.26 -9.30 -19.28
CA PRO A 382 2.40 -8.46 -19.64
C PRO A 382 2.11 -7.57 -20.87
N ILE A 383 2.74 -6.41 -20.94
CA ILE A 383 2.45 -5.35 -21.93
C ILE A 383 2.56 -5.80 -23.40
N GLN A 384 3.22 -6.93 -23.66
CA GLN A 384 3.32 -7.54 -24.98
C GLN A 384 2.09 -8.40 -25.34
N ALA A 385 1.18 -8.63 -24.39
CA ALA A 385 -0.05 -9.34 -24.67
C ALA A 385 -0.93 -8.52 -25.64
N ASN A 386 -1.30 -9.11 -26.78
CA ASN A 386 -2.17 -8.43 -27.73
C ASN A 386 -3.65 -8.45 -27.33
N GLU A 387 -4.00 -9.35 -26.43
CA GLU A 387 -5.34 -9.53 -25.89
C GLU A 387 -5.19 -9.97 -24.42
N CYS A 388 -5.89 -9.32 -23.52
CA CYS A 388 -6.04 -9.75 -22.14
C CYS A 388 -7.53 -9.87 -21.82
N SER A 389 -7.84 -10.68 -20.84
CA SER A 389 -9.18 -10.65 -20.27
C SER A 389 -9.33 -9.31 -19.57
N ALA A 390 -10.21 -8.44 -20.05
CA ALA A 390 -10.60 -7.25 -19.32
C ALA A 390 -11.40 -7.72 -18.09
N VAL A 391 -10.71 -7.88 -16.98
CA VAL A 391 -11.31 -8.28 -15.70
C VAL A 391 -11.19 -7.10 -14.76
N GLY A 392 -12.30 -6.71 -14.14
CA GLY A 392 -12.27 -5.80 -13.02
C GLY A 392 -12.69 -4.36 -13.31
N VAL A 393 -12.49 -3.53 -12.30
CA VAL A 393 -12.73 -2.09 -12.31
C VAL A 393 -11.46 -1.42 -12.82
N LEU A 394 -11.61 -0.56 -13.84
CA LEU A 394 -10.48 0.22 -14.34
C LEU A 394 -10.19 1.40 -13.40
N PRO A 395 -8.91 1.82 -13.31
CA PRO A 395 -8.55 3.02 -12.56
C PRO A 395 -9.20 4.28 -13.15
N VAL A 396 -9.35 5.31 -12.35
CA VAL A 396 -9.89 6.62 -12.79
C VAL A 396 -8.78 7.53 -13.32
N ALA A 397 -7.52 7.26 -12.95
CA ALA A 397 -6.35 7.95 -13.47
C ALA A 397 -5.14 7.01 -13.49
N GLU A 398 -4.23 7.24 -14.43
CA GLU A 398 -2.96 6.53 -14.56
C GLU A 398 -1.87 7.44 -15.09
N TYR A 399 -0.60 7.08 -14.88
CA TYR A 399 0.53 7.74 -15.53
C TYR A 399 1.64 6.75 -15.85
N SER A 400 2.37 7.03 -16.94
CA SER A 400 3.45 6.16 -17.37
C SER A 400 4.74 6.37 -16.58
N HIS A 401 5.60 5.35 -16.56
CA HIS A 401 6.94 5.43 -15.95
C HIS A 401 7.90 6.42 -16.64
N GLU A 402 7.46 7.13 -17.66
CA GLU A 402 8.17 8.31 -18.17
C GLU A 402 8.01 9.53 -17.23
N LEU A 403 6.99 9.55 -16.37
CA LEU A 403 6.68 10.64 -15.44
C LEU A 403 7.07 10.34 -14.00
N GLY A 404 7.13 9.06 -13.62
CA GLY A 404 7.44 8.62 -12.27
C GLY A 404 7.68 7.12 -12.21
N CYS A 405 7.68 6.50 -11.02
CA CYS A 405 7.94 5.06 -10.90
C CYS A 405 7.19 4.38 -9.74
N SER A 406 6.56 5.14 -8.87
CA SER A 406 5.88 4.59 -7.70
C SER A 406 4.91 5.62 -7.13
N VAL A 407 3.63 5.40 -7.36
CA VAL A 407 2.57 6.29 -6.88
C VAL A 407 2.46 6.24 -5.35
N THR A 408 2.32 7.41 -4.74
CA THR A 408 2.06 7.58 -3.32
C THR A 408 0.75 8.38 -3.16
N GLY A 409 -0.26 7.81 -2.52
CA GLY A 409 -1.47 8.54 -2.17
C GLY A 409 -1.15 9.66 -1.17
N LEU A 410 -1.67 10.87 -1.40
CA LEU A 410 -1.47 12.00 -0.50
C LEU A 410 -2.77 12.45 0.20
N GLY A 411 -3.92 12.09 -0.35
CA GLY A 411 -5.21 12.32 0.27
C GLY A 411 -6.06 13.43 -0.32
N ILE A 412 -7.24 13.58 0.23
CA ILE A 412 -8.24 14.58 -0.18
C ILE A 412 -8.10 15.78 0.76
N TYR A 413 -7.98 16.98 0.19
CA TYR A 413 -7.96 18.18 1.01
C TYR A 413 -9.35 18.52 1.55
N ARG A 414 -9.46 18.64 2.89
CA ARG A 414 -10.69 18.95 3.60
C ARG A 414 -10.52 20.07 4.64
N GLY A 415 -9.40 20.79 4.58
CA GLY A 415 -9.12 21.92 5.45
C GLY A 415 -9.88 23.19 5.05
N ASP A 416 -10.23 23.99 6.03
CA ASP A 416 -10.90 25.29 5.82
C ASP A 416 -9.95 26.41 5.36
N GLU A 417 -8.60 26.19 5.41
CA GLU A 417 -7.61 27.23 5.17
C GLU A 417 -7.50 27.59 3.67
N PHE A 418 -7.57 26.59 2.78
CA PHE A 418 -7.36 26.76 1.33
C PHE A 418 -8.60 26.32 0.56
N ALA A 419 -9.57 27.22 0.40
CA ALA A 419 -10.86 26.90 -0.25
C ALA A 419 -10.72 26.50 -1.73
N ASP A 420 -9.64 26.84 -2.40
CA ASP A 420 -9.32 26.42 -3.77
C ASP A 420 -8.83 24.98 -3.87
N LEU A 421 -8.42 24.37 -2.76
CA LEU A 421 -7.99 22.97 -2.69
C LEU A 421 -9.09 22.00 -2.25
N GLU A 422 -10.23 22.54 -1.75
CA GLU A 422 -11.32 21.72 -1.18
C GLU A 422 -11.81 20.64 -2.17
N GLY A 423 -11.82 19.39 -1.71
CA GLY A 423 -12.31 18.24 -2.48
C GLY A 423 -11.34 17.73 -3.55
N ILE A 424 -10.13 18.22 -3.61
CA ILE A 424 -9.12 17.72 -4.53
C ILE A 424 -8.33 16.60 -3.85
N TYR A 425 -8.31 15.44 -4.50
CA TYR A 425 -7.39 14.36 -4.15
C TYR A 425 -6.01 14.65 -4.74
N PHE A 426 -4.97 14.42 -3.95
CA PHE A 426 -3.58 14.54 -4.38
C PHE A 426 -2.90 13.18 -4.39
N SER A 427 -2.08 12.94 -5.39
CA SER A 427 -1.13 11.82 -5.45
C SER A 427 0.26 12.36 -5.75
N GLY A 428 1.27 11.73 -5.15
CA GLY A 428 2.68 12.02 -5.38
C GLY A 428 3.38 10.85 -6.03
N ASP A 429 4.63 11.04 -6.42
CA ASP A 429 5.50 9.98 -6.91
C ASP A 429 6.83 9.98 -6.15
N TYR A 430 7.23 8.79 -5.71
CA TYR A 430 8.46 8.59 -4.94
C TYR A 430 9.73 8.95 -5.72
N CYS A 431 9.78 8.62 -7.02
CA CYS A 431 10.97 8.79 -7.82
C CYS A 431 11.15 10.20 -8.37
N SER A 432 10.06 10.77 -8.88
CA SER A 432 10.09 12.05 -9.57
C SER A 432 9.84 13.24 -8.65
N GLY A 433 9.14 13.04 -7.52
CA GLY A 433 8.72 14.11 -6.64
C GLY A 433 7.58 14.97 -7.21
N ARG A 434 6.95 14.53 -8.28
CA ARG A 434 5.78 15.19 -8.87
C ARG A 434 4.55 14.94 -8.00
N ILE A 435 3.64 15.92 -8.03
CA ILE A 435 2.33 15.83 -7.39
C ILE A 435 1.27 16.16 -8.43
N TRP A 436 0.26 15.31 -8.50
CA TRP A 436 -0.92 15.49 -9.34
C TRP A 436 -2.14 15.75 -8.47
N GLY A 437 -3.06 16.54 -9.01
CA GLY A 437 -4.41 16.68 -8.48
C GLY A 437 -5.39 15.83 -9.27
N LEU A 438 -6.41 15.28 -8.59
CA LEU A 438 -7.49 14.53 -9.17
C LEU A 438 -8.82 15.03 -8.58
N THR A 439 -9.82 15.30 -9.40
CA THR A 439 -11.14 15.73 -8.96
C THR A 439 -12.19 15.33 -10.00
N HIS A 440 -13.46 15.33 -9.62
CA HIS A 440 -14.56 15.10 -10.55
C HIS A 440 -15.69 16.11 -10.33
N ASP A 441 -16.47 16.35 -11.37
CA ASP A 441 -17.68 17.18 -11.27
C ASP A 441 -18.91 16.33 -10.86
N ASP A 442 -20.05 17.01 -10.63
CA ASP A 442 -21.33 16.36 -10.27
C ASP A 442 -21.86 15.38 -11.34
N ALA A 443 -21.32 15.42 -12.55
CA ALA A 443 -21.68 14.52 -13.64
C ALA A 443 -20.74 13.29 -13.69
N GLY A 444 -19.72 13.24 -12.82
CA GLY A 444 -18.73 12.17 -12.75
C GLY A 444 -17.60 12.32 -13.77
N ASN A 445 -17.41 13.49 -14.37
CA ASN A 445 -16.28 13.72 -15.26
C ASN A 445 -15.04 14.02 -14.44
N TRP A 446 -14.03 13.18 -14.60
CA TRP A 446 -12.76 13.31 -13.91
C TRP A 446 -11.85 14.36 -14.56
N ARG A 447 -10.99 14.96 -13.76
CA ARG A 447 -9.89 15.82 -14.17
C ARG A 447 -8.65 15.38 -13.42
N TYR A 448 -7.55 15.22 -14.16
CA TYR A 448 -6.27 14.78 -13.61
C TYR A 448 -5.14 15.60 -14.22
N GLY A 449 -4.26 16.14 -13.40
CA GLY A 449 -3.16 16.97 -13.90
C GLY A 449 -2.08 17.23 -12.88
N GLU A 450 -0.86 17.46 -13.37
CA GLU A 450 0.28 17.86 -12.54
C GLU A 450 0.06 19.26 -11.96
N VAL A 451 0.28 19.39 -10.65
CA VAL A 451 0.09 20.64 -9.90
C VAL A 451 1.37 21.13 -9.22
N LEU A 452 2.38 20.26 -9.09
CA LEU A 452 3.68 20.61 -8.54
C LEU A 452 4.75 19.61 -8.99
N ASP A 453 5.95 20.09 -9.33
CA ASP A 453 7.13 19.28 -9.62
C ASP A 453 8.25 19.65 -8.64
N THR A 454 8.68 18.70 -7.79
CA THR A 454 9.69 18.89 -6.74
C THR A 454 10.88 17.94 -6.92
N ASN A 455 11.93 18.14 -6.11
CA ASN A 455 13.06 17.20 -6.03
C ASN A 455 12.95 16.25 -4.82
N LEU A 456 11.76 16.12 -4.20
CA LEU A 456 11.57 15.30 -3.02
C LEU A 456 11.32 13.83 -3.39
N GLN A 457 11.79 12.91 -2.56
CA GLN A 457 11.33 11.52 -2.57
C GLN A 457 10.12 11.43 -1.66
N ILE A 458 8.93 11.42 -2.25
CA ILE A 458 7.66 11.42 -1.52
C ILE A 458 7.35 10.01 -1.05
N THR A 459 7.29 9.80 0.26
CA THR A 459 7.16 8.46 0.87
C THR A 459 5.79 8.17 1.44
N GLY A 460 5.05 9.18 1.87
CA GLY A 460 3.73 9.03 2.47
C GLY A 460 3.09 10.36 2.81
N SER A 461 1.93 10.29 3.45
CA SER A 461 1.13 11.48 3.76
C SER A 461 0.09 11.18 4.84
N GLY A 462 -0.60 12.22 5.29
CA GLY A 462 -1.78 12.10 6.14
C GLY A 462 -2.51 13.41 6.33
N GLU A 463 -3.74 13.30 6.81
CA GLU A 463 -4.61 14.42 7.13
C GLU A 463 -4.46 14.81 8.60
N GLY A 464 -4.20 16.08 8.88
CA GLY A 464 -4.23 16.64 10.23
C GLY A 464 -5.67 16.79 10.76
N GLU A 465 -5.82 17.09 12.05
CA GLU A 465 -7.12 17.39 12.67
C GLU A 465 -7.83 18.61 12.03
N ASP A 466 -7.04 19.49 11.44
CA ASP A 466 -7.49 20.70 10.76
C ASP A 466 -7.87 20.48 9.28
N GLY A 467 -7.80 19.21 8.81
CA GLY A 467 -8.08 18.84 7.42
C GLY A 467 -6.97 19.22 6.43
N ASN A 468 -5.85 19.77 6.91
CA ASN A 468 -4.68 20.03 6.07
C ASN A 468 -3.94 18.71 5.77
N LEU A 469 -3.35 18.65 4.57
CA LEU A 469 -2.55 17.49 4.16
C LEU A 469 -1.07 17.72 4.43
N TYR A 470 -0.46 16.68 4.97
CA TYR A 470 0.97 16.62 5.27
C TYR A 470 1.62 15.53 4.45
N VAL A 471 2.88 15.75 4.04
CA VAL A 471 3.65 14.87 3.16
C VAL A 471 4.98 14.56 3.80
N THR A 472 5.34 13.30 3.87
CA THR A 472 6.67 12.85 4.29
C THR A 472 7.59 12.69 3.10
N SER A 473 8.84 13.06 3.27
CA SER A 473 9.89 12.81 2.29
C SER A 473 11.16 12.29 2.97
N CYS A 474 11.82 11.36 2.32
CA CYS A 474 13.13 10.87 2.74
C CYS A 474 14.23 11.29 1.76
N ASN A 475 15.47 10.98 2.10
CA ASN A 475 16.60 10.94 1.18
C ASN A 475 17.09 9.49 1.08
N CYS A 476 16.17 8.58 0.83
CA CYS A 476 16.41 7.15 0.78
C CYS A 476 17.13 6.77 -0.51
N ASN A 477 18.14 5.91 -0.43
CA ASN A 477 18.76 5.34 -1.63
C ASN A 477 18.09 4.00 -1.95
N TYR A 478 17.44 3.95 -3.10
CA TYR A 478 16.90 2.71 -3.64
C TYR A 478 18.05 1.72 -3.93
N GLY A 479 18.16 0.65 -3.12
CA GLY A 479 19.09 -0.46 -3.38
C GLY A 479 20.55 -0.26 -2.97
N GLY A 480 20.85 0.78 -2.18
CA GLY A 480 22.19 1.00 -1.62
C GLY A 480 22.15 1.25 -0.10
N PRO A 481 23.28 1.11 0.60
CA PRO A 481 23.36 1.60 1.96
C PRO A 481 23.03 3.10 1.97
N ALA A 482 22.22 3.54 2.95
CA ALA A 482 21.95 4.95 3.15
C ALA A 482 23.29 5.72 3.15
N PRO A 483 23.42 6.81 2.37
CA PRO A 483 24.65 7.60 2.41
C PRO A 483 24.91 8.04 3.86
N GLU A 484 26.16 7.94 4.32
CA GLU A 484 26.54 8.40 5.67
C GLU A 484 26.27 9.92 5.91
N GLU A 485 25.84 10.64 4.89
CA GLU A 485 25.54 12.07 4.89
C GLU A 485 24.17 12.38 4.27
N ASN A 486 23.15 11.52 4.43
CA ASN A 486 21.80 11.88 4.00
C ASN A 486 21.30 13.08 4.81
N PRO A 487 20.78 14.13 4.16
CA PRO A 487 19.98 15.09 4.91
C PRO A 487 18.82 14.32 5.55
N PRO A 488 18.44 14.66 6.78
CA PRO A 488 17.35 14.01 7.47
C PRO A 488 16.07 14.12 6.65
N GLY A 489 15.17 13.14 6.79
CA GLY A 489 13.83 13.19 6.24
C GLY A 489 13.04 14.36 6.81
N SER A 490 12.01 14.77 6.11
CA SER A 490 11.24 15.98 6.39
C SER A 490 9.74 15.75 6.32
N LEU A 491 9.02 16.56 7.08
CA LEU A 491 7.58 16.69 7.03
C LEU A 491 7.20 18.03 6.39
N TRP A 492 6.30 17.98 5.42
CA TRP A 492 5.84 19.12 4.63
C TRP A 492 4.32 19.25 4.73
N ARG A 493 3.80 20.46 4.56
CA ARG A 493 2.35 20.73 4.44
C ARG A 493 2.03 21.22 3.04
N ILE A 494 0.97 20.69 2.42
CA ILE A 494 0.42 21.20 1.17
C ILE A 494 -0.28 22.53 1.45
N VAL A 495 0.06 23.56 0.70
CA VAL A 495 -0.55 24.89 0.78
C VAL A 495 -0.87 25.44 -0.60
N SER A 496 -1.89 26.27 -0.73
CA SER A 496 -2.14 27.03 -1.95
C SER A 496 -0.98 28.01 -2.19
N SER A 497 -0.44 28.04 -3.41
CA SER A 497 0.73 28.88 -3.74
C SER A 497 0.50 30.37 -3.53
N ASP A 498 -0.76 30.81 -3.58
CA ASP A 498 -1.15 32.20 -3.33
C ASP A 498 -1.17 32.58 -1.84
N GLN A 499 -1.05 31.60 -0.94
CA GLN A 499 -1.21 31.76 0.51
C GLN A 499 0.01 31.25 1.31
N VAL A 500 1.18 31.22 0.70
CA VAL A 500 2.43 30.80 1.36
C VAL A 500 2.77 31.77 2.50
N PRO A 501 2.98 31.30 3.75
CA PRO A 501 3.36 32.13 4.86
C PRO A 501 4.68 32.88 4.59
N GLU A 502 4.77 34.15 4.99
CA GLU A 502 5.97 34.96 4.81
C GLU A 502 7.18 34.34 5.54
N GLY A 503 8.24 34.06 4.80
CA GLY A 503 9.48 33.48 5.33
C GLY A 503 9.43 31.97 5.55
N ALA A 504 8.36 31.29 5.11
CA ALA A 504 8.29 29.83 5.16
C ALA A 504 9.35 29.21 4.21
N GLU A 505 9.94 28.10 4.64
CA GLU A 505 10.80 27.27 3.78
C GLU A 505 9.91 26.40 2.89
N THR A 506 10.10 26.51 1.58
CA THR A 506 9.35 25.76 0.57
C THR A 506 10.21 24.67 -0.05
N ALA A 507 9.55 23.61 -0.53
CA ALA A 507 10.23 22.56 -1.28
C ALA A 507 10.90 23.13 -2.55
N PRO A 508 12.08 22.62 -2.90
CA PRO A 508 12.74 22.98 -4.15
C PRO A 508 11.91 22.42 -5.33
N THR A 509 11.66 23.24 -6.32
CA THR A 509 10.98 22.85 -7.57
C THR A 509 11.98 22.61 -8.70
N GLN A 510 11.63 21.71 -9.65
CA GLN A 510 12.41 21.45 -10.85
C GLN A 510 12.19 22.49 -11.94
#